data_4a504ef6f48f7753f602836ba2cec2b7
#
_entry.id   4a504ef6f48f7753f602836ba2cec2b7
#
_cell.length_a   1.000
_cell.length_b   1.000
_cell.length_c   1.000
_cell.angle_alpha   90.00
_cell.angle_beta   90.00
_cell.angle_gamma   90.00
#
_symmetry.space_group_name_H-M   'P 1'
#
loop_
_entity.id
_entity.type
_entity.pdbx_description
1 polymer ?
#
loop_
_entity_poly.entity_id
_entity_poly.type
_entity_poly.pdbx_seq_one_letter_code
_entity_poly.pdbx_strand_id
1 'polypeptide(L)'
;MAAAPFLTTAGTLLTSTPAEAATIDAGQFTLATRSSNSYGEFADLTAGLAGKLTKVDATAVIADTNRTAIHLASAPNTAKAFQTGFAWDSGDQAVTYWTPQGITTSADAYGNGLYPSGGTGKALLVSWYFDDATATDKGTRLTFVDYSNASAPTYRHVLLVEPVMTSTGEYSFDPIRKHAGGIMWYGNLLYVVDTFKGLRVFDLNTLFQVATAETEVCGLHTDGSYYGYGYKYVLPQSHAYDNTGTYLRYTAIGLDRASTPDSLVVSEYSYAGVVDYSDKSFIGNGTKIETPKVVRWDLDYTDRKLRSLTSTEAVTISQQKIQGVVSRGSKHYLSVSDGETAKGTLRTFTSGSDTTTAVCDLAIGCEDLSYHSSGASGWAFSESVIWNATEYDGTRYVYAVHADGS
;
A
#
# COMPACT_ATOMS: atom_id res chain seq x y z
N MET A 1 10.01 -21.27 10.51
CA MET A 1 9.15 -22.42 10.18
C MET A 1 8.38 -22.84 11.43
N ALA A 2 7.15 -22.41 11.56
CA ALA A 2 6.22 -23.00 12.50
C ALA A 2 4.90 -23.15 11.76
N ALA A 3 4.70 -24.32 11.17
CA ALA A 3 3.44 -24.72 10.59
C ALA A 3 2.41 -24.86 11.70
N ALA A 4 1.32 -24.12 11.61
CA ALA A 4 0.16 -24.33 12.45
C ALA A 4 -0.47 -25.71 12.13
N PRO A 5 -0.94 -26.47 13.14
CA PRO A 5 -1.51 -27.79 12.90
C PRO A 5 -2.88 -27.65 12.24
N PHE A 6 -3.07 -28.38 11.13
CA PHE A 6 -4.36 -28.61 10.52
C PHE A 6 -5.23 -29.43 11.45
N LEU A 7 -6.30 -28.87 11.99
CA LEU A 7 -7.40 -29.63 12.55
C LEU A 7 -8.31 -30.07 11.40
N THR A 8 -8.25 -31.33 11.04
CA THR A 8 -9.26 -31.99 10.20
C THR A 8 -10.50 -32.28 11.04
N THR A 9 -11.48 -31.38 10.98
CA THR A 9 -12.86 -31.72 11.31
C THR A 9 -13.63 -31.87 10.01
N ALA A 10 -14.14 -33.07 9.75
CA ALA A 10 -15.10 -33.34 8.68
C ALA A 10 -16.37 -32.54 8.96
N GLY A 11 -16.47 -31.32 8.40
CA GLY A 11 -17.65 -30.51 8.41
C GLY A 11 -18.41 -30.70 7.11
N THR A 12 -19.69 -31.02 7.22
CA THR A 12 -20.69 -31.09 6.15
C THR A 12 -20.51 -29.91 5.19
N LEU A 13 -20.21 -30.18 3.92
CA LEU A 13 -20.23 -29.24 2.83
C LEU A 13 -21.65 -28.65 2.73
N LEU A 14 -21.87 -27.50 3.32
CA LEU A 14 -22.97 -26.63 2.94
C LEU A 14 -22.61 -26.11 1.54
N THR A 15 -23.32 -26.61 0.53
CA THR A 15 -23.32 -26.02 -0.81
C THR A 15 -23.98 -24.64 -0.70
N SER A 16 -23.20 -23.63 -0.37
CA SER A 16 -23.64 -22.25 -0.53
C SER A 16 -23.69 -21.96 -2.03
N THR A 17 -24.86 -21.63 -2.55
CA THR A 17 -24.96 -20.91 -3.82
C THR A 17 -23.99 -19.73 -3.77
N PRO A 18 -23.22 -19.49 -4.85
CA PRO A 18 -22.37 -18.28 -4.91
C PRO A 18 -23.28 -17.08 -4.62
N ALA A 19 -22.92 -16.28 -3.63
CA ALA A 19 -23.61 -15.03 -3.38
C ALA A 19 -23.38 -14.15 -4.63
N GLU A 20 -24.46 -13.71 -5.27
CA GLU A 20 -24.38 -12.72 -6.36
C GLU A 20 -23.71 -11.45 -5.81
N ALA A 21 -22.84 -10.80 -6.62
CA ALA A 21 -22.31 -9.48 -6.27
C ALA A 21 -23.49 -8.56 -6.04
N ALA A 22 -23.63 -8.14 -4.81
CA ALA A 22 -24.68 -7.23 -4.42
C ALA A 22 -24.08 -5.84 -4.19
N THR A 23 -24.68 -4.82 -4.78
CA THR A 23 -24.50 -3.47 -4.26
C THR A 23 -25.10 -3.47 -2.86
N ILE A 24 -24.29 -3.10 -1.88
CA ILE A 24 -24.68 -2.98 -0.48
C ILE A 24 -24.74 -1.51 -0.09
N ASP A 25 -25.43 -1.20 0.99
CA ASP A 25 -25.54 0.18 1.46
C ASP A 25 -24.15 0.73 1.80
N ALA A 26 -23.66 1.65 0.98
CA ALA A 26 -22.37 2.31 1.18
C ALA A 26 -22.36 3.13 2.48
N GLY A 27 -23.49 3.71 2.88
CA GLY A 27 -23.61 4.55 4.06
C GLY A 27 -23.19 3.88 5.37
N GLN A 28 -23.14 2.55 5.40
CA GLN A 28 -22.68 1.80 6.57
C GLN A 28 -21.14 1.74 6.74
N PHE A 29 -20.37 2.11 5.71
CA PHE A 29 -18.90 2.14 5.78
C PHE A 29 -18.43 3.56 6.07
N THR A 30 -18.18 3.82 7.34
CA THR A 30 -17.79 5.13 7.82
C THR A 30 -16.42 5.10 8.44
N LEU A 31 -15.70 6.20 8.26
CA LEU A 31 -14.42 6.47 8.87
C LEU A 31 -14.54 7.64 9.85
N ALA A 32 -13.63 7.76 10.78
CA ALA A 32 -13.46 8.94 11.60
C ALA A 32 -12.01 9.33 11.64
N THR A 33 -11.72 10.61 11.73
CA THR A 33 -10.41 11.06 12.17
C THR A 33 -10.20 10.58 13.60
N ARG A 34 -8.98 10.14 13.95
CA ARG A 34 -8.68 9.48 15.24
C ARG A 34 -9.08 10.31 16.45
N SER A 35 -9.06 11.62 16.32
CA SER A 35 -9.73 12.55 17.24
C SER A 35 -10.32 13.70 16.43
N SER A 36 -11.20 14.51 17.05
CA SER A 36 -11.69 15.75 16.42
C SER A 36 -10.56 16.72 16.02
N ASN A 37 -9.37 16.48 16.53
CA ASN A 37 -8.16 17.25 16.28
C ASN A 37 -6.96 16.36 15.93
N SER A 38 -7.19 15.19 15.32
CA SER A 38 -6.12 14.23 15.01
C SER A 38 -5.00 14.81 14.14
N TYR A 39 -5.35 15.73 13.25
CA TYR A 39 -4.36 16.49 12.50
C TYR A 39 -3.57 17.44 13.39
N GLY A 40 -4.20 18.06 14.41
CA GLY A 40 -3.54 18.95 15.35
C GLY A 40 -2.49 18.22 16.19
N GLU A 41 -2.82 17.05 16.71
CA GLU A 41 -1.89 16.24 17.50
C GLU A 41 -0.64 15.84 16.69
N PHE A 42 -0.82 15.27 15.51
CA PHE A 42 0.31 14.92 14.65
C PHE A 42 1.04 16.14 14.09
N ALA A 43 0.33 17.25 13.84
CA ALA A 43 0.94 18.48 13.35
C ALA A 43 1.87 19.09 14.40
N ASP A 44 1.44 19.17 15.67
CA ASP A 44 2.23 19.73 16.77
C ASP A 44 3.47 18.87 17.06
N LEU A 45 3.31 17.54 17.12
CA LEU A 45 4.42 16.61 17.31
C LEU A 45 5.43 16.68 16.16
N THR A 46 4.93 16.74 14.92
CA THR A 46 5.77 16.88 13.72
C THR A 46 6.48 18.23 13.67
N ALA A 47 5.83 19.32 14.08
CA ALA A 47 6.45 20.63 14.22
C ALA A 47 7.54 20.64 15.30
N GLY A 48 7.30 19.95 16.42
CA GLY A 48 8.29 19.75 17.47
C GLY A 48 9.54 19.00 16.98
N LEU A 49 9.34 17.92 16.22
CA LEU A 49 10.43 17.18 15.56
C LEU A 49 11.17 18.05 14.53
N ALA A 50 10.47 18.88 13.76
CA ALA A 50 11.08 19.82 12.81
C ALA A 50 11.98 20.88 13.49
N GLY A 51 11.73 21.18 14.77
CA GLY A 51 12.61 22.02 15.60
C GLY A 51 13.90 21.30 16.05
N LYS A 52 13.98 19.99 15.91
CA LYS A 52 15.11 19.16 16.35
C LYS A 52 15.87 18.51 15.18
N LEU A 53 15.21 18.23 14.06
CA LEU A 53 15.71 17.44 12.95
C LEU A 53 15.71 18.24 11.64
N THR A 54 16.57 17.86 10.73
CA THR A 54 16.56 18.43 9.37
C THR A 54 15.36 17.90 8.61
N LYS A 55 14.42 18.78 8.28
CA LYS A 55 13.28 18.48 7.42
C LYS A 55 13.72 18.41 5.96
N VAL A 56 13.24 17.39 5.24
CA VAL A 56 13.39 17.20 3.80
C VAL A 56 12.04 16.80 3.20
N ASP A 57 11.96 16.74 1.88
CA ASP A 57 10.81 16.22 1.14
C ASP A 57 11.17 14.94 0.37
N ALA A 58 10.19 14.30 -0.27
CA ALA A 58 10.39 13.12 -1.08
C ALA A 58 11.36 13.37 -2.26
N THR A 59 11.42 14.60 -2.80
CA THR A 59 12.35 14.94 -3.89
C THR A 59 13.80 14.78 -3.44
N ALA A 60 14.11 15.25 -2.24
CA ALA A 60 15.44 15.12 -1.65
C ALA A 60 15.81 13.64 -1.40
N VAL A 61 14.85 12.81 -0.98
CA VAL A 61 15.07 11.37 -0.77
C VAL A 61 15.33 10.64 -2.09
N ILE A 62 14.54 10.94 -3.12
CA ILE A 62 14.69 10.37 -4.47
C ILE A 62 16.03 10.79 -5.09
N ALA A 63 16.49 12.02 -4.84
CA ALA A 63 17.81 12.48 -5.30
C ALA A 63 18.99 11.86 -4.52
N ASP A 64 18.75 11.25 -3.36
CA ASP A 64 19.75 10.65 -2.47
C ASP A 64 19.62 9.12 -2.40
N THR A 65 19.34 8.46 -3.52
CA THR A 65 19.28 7.00 -3.61
C THR A 65 20.66 6.36 -3.30
N ASN A 66 20.66 5.17 -2.72
CA ASN A 66 21.89 4.48 -2.30
C ASN A 66 21.94 3.00 -2.70
N ARG A 67 20.98 2.54 -3.51
CA ARG A 67 20.90 1.20 -4.08
C ARG A 67 20.56 1.29 -5.55
N THR A 68 21.01 0.29 -6.32
CA THR A 68 20.66 0.17 -7.74
C THR A 68 19.86 -1.09 -7.96
N ALA A 69 18.71 -0.95 -8.59
CA ALA A 69 17.86 -2.05 -9.00
C ALA A 69 18.36 -2.66 -10.31
N ILE A 70 17.97 -3.89 -10.57
CA ILE A 70 18.36 -4.65 -11.77
C ILE A 70 17.21 -4.55 -12.79
N HIS A 71 17.44 -3.90 -13.92
CA HIS A 71 16.45 -3.80 -14.99
C HIS A 71 16.03 -5.19 -15.50
N LEU A 72 14.74 -5.38 -15.73
CA LEU A 72 14.18 -6.59 -16.32
C LEU A 72 14.03 -6.40 -17.83
N ALA A 73 14.76 -7.21 -18.60
CA ALA A 73 14.66 -7.24 -20.07
C ALA A 73 13.47 -8.07 -20.58
N SER A 74 12.82 -8.85 -19.71
CA SER A 74 11.70 -9.73 -20.05
C SER A 74 10.79 -9.94 -18.85
N ALA A 75 9.61 -10.50 -19.09
CA ALA A 75 8.63 -10.79 -18.07
C ALA A 75 9.21 -11.63 -16.93
N PRO A 76 9.05 -11.17 -15.67
CA PRO A 76 9.48 -11.95 -14.53
C PRO A 76 8.49 -13.09 -14.29
N ASN A 77 9.02 -14.26 -13.96
CA ASN A 77 8.28 -15.32 -13.31
C ASN A 77 6.87 -15.56 -13.90
N THR A 78 6.79 -15.71 -15.24
CA THR A 78 5.57 -16.01 -16.01
C THR A 78 4.58 -14.86 -16.26
N ALA A 79 4.83 -13.64 -15.80
CA ALA A 79 3.96 -12.52 -16.17
C ALA A 79 3.86 -12.36 -17.68
N LYS A 80 2.64 -12.27 -18.20
CA LYS A 80 2.36 -11.96 -19.60
C LYS A 80 2.06 -10.46 -19.75
N ALA A 81 1.98 -9.99 -20.98
CA ALA A 81 1.73 -8.58 -21.27
C ALA A 81 2.73 -7.62 -20.59
N PHE A 82 3.96 -8.09 -20.32
CA PHE A 82 5.02 -7.33 -19.66
C PHE A 82 5.45 -6.12 -20.49
N GLN A 83 5.60 -4.98 -19.84
CA GLN A 83 6.05 -3.75 -20.49
C GLN A 83 7.42 -3.30 -20.02
N THR A 84 7.65 -3.27 -18.72
CA THR A 84 8.90 -2.82 -18.10
C THR A 84 8.93 -3.26 -16.65
N GLY A 85 10.10 -3.20 -16.02
CA GLY A 85 10.22 -3.50 -14.59
C GLY A 85 11.67 -3.63 -14.15
N PHE A 86 11.82 -3.96 -12.87
CA PHE A 86 13.11 -4.22 -12.24
C PHE A 86 12.99 -5.26 -11.13
N ALA A 87 14.12 -5.89 -10.81
CA ALA A 87 14.32 -6.65 -9.60
C ALA A 87 15.09 -5.79 -8.59
N TRP A 88 14.87 -6.03 -7.30
CA TRP A 88 15.67 -5.38 -6.26
C TRP A 88 17.14 -5.83 -6.33
N ASP A 89 18.04 -5.12 -5.67
CA ASP A 89 19.44 -5.57 -5.56
C ASP A 89 19.54 -6.94 -4.84
N SER A 90 20.73 -7.55 -4.88
CA SER A 90 20.91 -8.89 -4.31
C SER A 90 20.63 -8.97 -2.81
N GLY A 91 20.84 -7.87 -2.06
CA GLY A 91 20.54 -7.81 -0.63
C GLY A 91 19.05 -7.83 -0.35
N ASP A 92 18.28 -6.97 -1.03
CA ASP A 92 16.83 -6.90 -0.87
C ASP A 92 16.11 -8.09 -1.54
N GLN A 93 16.74 -8.79 -2.49
CA GLN A 93 16.24 -10.07 -3.00
C GLN A 93 16.37 -11.19 -1.95
N ALA A 94 17.47 -11.22 -1.22
CA ALA A 94 17.80 -12.32 -0.32
C ALA A 94 17.29 -12.14 1.11
N VAL A 95 16.90 -10.91 1.51
CA VAL A 95 16.42 -10.66 2.87
C VAL A 95 15.11 -11.39 3.14
N THR A 96 15.04 -12.15 4.24
CA THR A 96 13.87 -13.00 4.58
C THR A 96 12.90 -12.33 5.54
N TYR A 97 13.31 -11.27 6.22
CA TYR A 97 12.53 -10.59 7.26
C TYR A 97 11.96 -9.23 6.83
N TRP A 98 12.11 -8.85 5.58
CA TRP A 98 11.40 -7.72 4.97
C TRP A 98 10.61 -8.21 3.77
N THR A 99 9.32 -7.99 3.77
CA THR A 99 8.41 -8.45 2.70
C THR A 99 7.75 -7.26 2.01
N PRO A 100 7.98 -7.08 0.68
CA PRO A 100 7.34 -6.02 -0.09
C PRO A 100 5.85 -6.31 -0.30
N GLN A 101 5.02 -5.26 -0.33
CA GLN A 101 3.57 -5.35 -0.41
C GLN A 101 2.97 -4.31 -1.36
N GLY A 102 2.59 -3.14 -0.83
CA GLY A 102 1.90 -2.09 -1.55
C GLY A 102 2.77 -1.38 -2.57
N ILE A 103 2.17 -0.95 -3.68
CA ILE A 103 2.84 -0.18 -4.74
C ILE A 103 1.98 1.00 -5.19
N THR A 104 2.64 2.13 -5.43
CA THR A 104 2.05 3.29 -6.08
C THR A 104 3.09 4.03 -6.92
N THR A 105 2.64 4.85 -7.87
CA THR A 105 3.54 5.55 -8.78
C THR A 105 3.28 7.06 -8.79
N SER A 106 4.17 7.83 -9.37
CA SER A 106 3.95 9.26 -9.61
C SER A 106 2.77 9.54 -10.55
N ALA A 107 2.26 8.54 -11.28
CA ALA A 107 1.02 8.66 -12.06
C ALA A 107 -0.23 8.74 -11.16
N ASP A 108 -0.21 8.07 -10.01
CA ASP A 108 -1.24 8.23 -8.98
C ASP A 108 -1.13 9.60 -8.30
N ALA A 109 0.10 10.08 -8.06
CA ALA A 109 0.32 11.36 -7.39
C ALA A 109 -0.20 12.54 -8.20
N TYR A 110 0.17 12.64 -9.47
CA TYR A 110 -0.16 13.75 -10.35
C TYR A 110 -0.58 13.26 -11.73
N GLY A 111 -1.61 13.85 -12.30
CA GLY A 111 -2.22 13.40 -13.56
C GLY A 111 -1.29 13.37 -14.79
N ASN A 112 -0.16 14.07 -14.77
CA ASN A 112 0.87 13.98 -15.80
C ASN A 112 1.86 12.82 -15.58
N GLY A 113 1.80 12.13 -14.45
CA GLY A 113 2.67 11.01 -14.12
C GLY A 113 4.08 11.37 -13.66
N LEU A 114 4.40 12.65 -13.52
CA LEU A 114 5.74 13.12 -13.18
C LEU A 114 5.82 13.67 -11.75
N TYR A 115 6.98 13.53 -11.13
CA TYR A 115 7.27 14.02 -9.79
C TYR A 115 8.57 14.84 -9.75
N PRO A 116 8.65 15.94 -8.99
CA PRO A 116 7.51 16.60 -8.34
C PRO A 116 6.52 17.19 -9.36
N SER A 117 5.39 17.73 -8.90
CA SER A 117 4.44 18.39 -9.79
C SER A 117 5.13 19.44 -10.65
N GLY A 118 4.98 19.36 -11.99
CA GLY A 118 5.70 20.19 -12.94
C GLY A 118 7.15 19.80 -13.20
N GLY A 119 7.65 18.75 -12.54
CA GLY A 119 8.99 18.19 -12.77
C GLY A 119 9.05 17.20 -13.93
N THR A 120 10.18 16.50 -14.05
CA THR A 120 10.44 15.50 -15.11
C THR A 120 10.75 14.10 -14.54
N GLY A 121 10.82 13.94 -13.23
CA GLY A 121 11.15 12.68 -12.57
C GLY A 121 10.01 11.68 -12.65
N LYS A 122 10.35 10.40 -12.65
CA LYS A 122 9.44 9.26 -12.57
C LYS A 122 9.74 8.52 -11.28
N ALA A 123 8.75 8.35 -10.43
CA ALA A 123 8.96 7.74 -9.13
C ALA A 123 7.95 6.63 -8.86
N LEU A 124 8.41 5.61 -8.14
CA LEU A 124 7.54 4.60 -7.54
C LEU A 124 7.80 4.55 -6.04
N LEU A 125 6.77 4.16 -5.30
CA LEU A 125 6.85 3.88 -3.87
C LEU A 125 6.41 2.43 -3.65
N VAL A 126 7.14 1.71 -2.79
CA VAL A 126 6.82 0.32 -2.43
C VAL A 126 6.92 0.18 -0.91
N SER A 127 5.86 -0.30 -0.27
CA SER A 127 5.86 -0.60 1.17
C SER A 127 6.42 -1.99 1.44
N TRP A 128 7.00 -2.16 2.64
CA TRP A 128 7.51 -3.42 3.14
C TRP A 128 7.19 -3.53 4.62
N TYR A 129 6.75 -4.67 5.09
CA TYR A 129 6.63 -4.93 6.52
C TYR A 129 7.75 -5.82 7.03
N PHE A 130 8.03 -5.71 8.33
CA PHE A 130 9.01 -6.55 9.01
C PHE A 130 8.34 -7.84 9.48
N ASP A 131 8.90 -8.98 9.13
CA ASP A 131 8.37 -10.32 9.43
C ASP A 131 9.48 -11.23 9.99
N ASP A 132 9.91 -10.95 11.21
CA ASP A 132 10.82 -11.82 11.97
C ASP A 132 10.28 -11.98 13.39
N ALA A 133 9.68 -13.15 13.65
CA ALA A 133 9.11 -13.47 14.96
C ALA A 133 10.17 -13.60 16.08
N THR A 134 11.45 -13.64 15.73
CA THR A 134 12.57 -13.82 16.69
C THR A 134 13.28 -12.53 17.03
N ALA A 135 13.02 -11.45 16.29
CA ALA A 135 13.64 -10.14 16.47
C ALA A 135 12.62 -9.09 16.93
N THR A 136 13.11 -7.93 17.38
CA THR A 136 12.28 -6.77 17.61
C THR A 136 11.67 -6.32 16.28
N ASP A 137 10.34 -6.24 16.21
CA ASP A 137 9.62 -5.77 15.05
C ASP A 137 10.04 -4.32 14.72
N LYS A 138 10.73 -4.14 13.60
CA LYS A 138 11.24 -2.85 13.12
C LYS A 138 10.18 -2.03 12.37
N GLY A 139 8.99 -2.57 12.20
CA GLY A 139 7.84 -1.85 11.64
C GLY A 139 7.73 -1.94 10.13
N THR A 140 7.37 -0.82 9.53
CA THR A 140 7.11 -0.69 8.08
C THR A 140 8.11 0.27 7.47
N ARG A 141 8.75 -0.13 6.37
CA ARG A 141 9.58 0.75 5.55
C ARG A 141 8.90 1.05 4.22
N LEU A 142 9.23 2.19 3.64
CA LEU A 142 8.80 2.62 2.31
C LEU A 142 10.04 2.77 1.43
N THR A 143 10.02 2.19 0.24
CA THR A 143 11.08 2.37 -0.74
C THR A 143 10.70 3.46 -1.72
N PHE A 144 11.55 4.47 -1.84
CA PHE A 144 11.48 5.50 -2.87
C PHE A 144 12.37 5.09 -4.04
N VAL A 145 11.78 4.93 -5.22
CA VAL A 145 12.46 4.51 -6.44
C VAL A 145 12.51 5.68 -7.41
N ASP A 146 13.70 6.06 -7.85
CA ASP A 146 13.89 6.89 -9.04
C ASP A 146 13.87 5.99 -10.28
N TYR A 147 12.81 6.11 -11.05
CA TYR A 147 12.60 5.37 -12.29
C TYR A 147 12.81 6.25 -13.53
N SER A 148 13.40 7.44 -13.39
CA SER A 148 13.68 8.35 -14.49
C SER A 148 14.59 7.72 -15.54
N ASN A 149 15.49 6.82 -15.12
CA ASN A 149 16.27 5.93 -15.97
C ASN A 149 15.79 4.48 -15.77
N ALA A 150 14.86 4.03 -16.60
CA ALA A 150 14.29 2.68 -16.51
C ALA A 150 15.32 1.54 -16.72
N SER A 151 16.47 1.83 -17.38
CA SER A 151 17.53 0.83 -17.58
C SER A 151 18.45 0.66 -16.37
N ALA A 152 18.42 1.60 -15.43
CA ALA A 152 19.20 1.56 -14.19
C ALA A 152 18.44 2.30 -13.08
N PRO A 153 17.29 1.79 -12.60
CA PRO A 153 16.55 2.43 -11.53
C PRO A 153 17.36 2.42 -10.24
N THR A 154 17.23 3.46 -9.45
CA THR A 154 17.90 3.56 -8.15
C THR A 154 16.88 3.79 -7.04
N TYR A 155 17.21 3.41 -5.80
CA TYR A 155 16.23 3.50 -4.71
C TYR A 155 16.86 3.70 -3.34
N ARG A 156 16.00 4.10 -2.39
CA ARG A 156 16.33 4.24 -0.97
C ARG A 156 15.14 3.82 -0.10
N HIS A 157 15.44 3.15 1.00
CA HIS A 157 14.45 2.86 2.04
C HIS A 157 14.34 3.99 3.06
N VAL A 158 13.12 4.22 3.54
CA VAL A 158 12.71 5.19 4.55
C VAL A 158 11.84 4.46 5.58
N LEU A 159 12.02 4.71 6.87
CA LEU A 159 11.17 4.11 7.90
C LEU A 159 9.90 4.94 8.09
N LEU A 160 8.74 4.29 8.15
CA LEU A 160 7.48 4.93 8.54
C LEU A 160 7.39 5.01 10.06
N VAL A 161 7.08 6.20 10.60
CA VAL A 161 7.06 6.43 12.04
C VAL A 161 5.81 7.19 12.48
N GLU A 162 5.38 6.94 13.71
CA GLU A 162 4.34 7.72 14.39
C GLU A 162 5.02 8.73 15.33
N PRO A 163 4.80 10.04 15.16
CA PRO A 163 5.34 11.03 16.07
C PRO A 163 4.72 10.87 17.47
N VAL A 164 5.54 10.89 18.50
CA VAL A 164 5.12 10.73 19.90
C VAL A 164 5.82 11.71 20.82
N MET A 165 5.29 11.86 22.03
CA MET A 165 5.97 12.50 23.14
C MET A 165 6.51 11.43 24.09
N THR A 166 7.76 11.54 24.52
CA THR A 166 8.32 10.67 25.54
C THR A 166 7.65 10.93 26.90
N SER A 167 7.82 10.02 27.84
CA SER A 167 7.35 10.21 29.24
C SER A 167 8.00 11.40 29.94
N THR A 168 9.12 11.89 29.45
CA THR A 168 9.84 13.07 29.95
C THR A 168 9.45 14.36 29.23
N GLY A 169 8.50 14.31 28.29
CA GLY A 169 8.01 15.48 27.55
C GLY A 169 8.88 15.89 26.36
N GLU A 170 9.75 15.01 25.86
CA GLU A 170 10.56 15.25 24.67
C GLU A 170 9.86 14.74 23.41
N TYR A 171 10.05 15.44 22.30
CA TYR A 171 9.56 14.98 21.00
C TYR A 171 10.35 13.77 20.54
N SER A 172 9.65 12.74 20.08
CA SER A 172 10.22 11.50 19.58
C SER A 172 9.33 10.88 18.50
N PHE A 173 9.64 9.67 18.09
CA PHE A 173 8.80 8.87 17.21
C PHE A 173 9.01 7.38 17.47
N ASP A 174 7.96 6.59 17.18
CA ASP A 174 7.97 5.14 17.23
C ASP A 174 7.80 4.55 15.81
N PRO A 175 8.30 3.33 15.53
CA PRO A 175 8.08 2.69 14.23
C PRO A 175 6.61 2.29 14.07
N ILE A 176 6.07 2.47 12.88
CA ILE A 176 4.75 1.97 12.52
C ILE A 176 4.84 0.48 12.21
N ARG A 177 4.19 -0.36 13.04
CA ARG A 177 4.18 -1.81 12.91
C ARG A 177 2.88 -2.25 12.26
N LYS A 178 2.85 -2.22 10.91
CA LYS A 178 1.69 -2.56 10.10
C LYS A 178 2.10 -3.39 8.89
N HIS A 179 1.17 -4.23 8.45
CA HIS A 179 1.37 -5.03 7.24
C HIS A 179 1.54 -4.14 6.00
N ALA A 180 0.79 -3.03 5.92
CA ALA A 180 0.82 -2.08 4.80
C ALA A 180 0.64 -2.75 3.43
N GLY A 181 -0.35 -3.66 3.34
CA GLY A 181 -0.63 -4.46 2.15
C GLY A 181 -0.97 -3.66 0.91
N GLY A 182 -1.44 -2.43 1.06
CA GLY A 182 -1.69 -1.50 -0.04
C GLY A 182 -1.29 -0.07 0.31
N ILE A 183 -0.83 0.67 -0.71
CA ILE A 183 -0.49 2.09 -0.60
C ILE A 183 -1.00 2.88 -1.81
N MET A 184 -1.37 4.13 -1.60
CA MET A 184 -1.86 5.01 -2.66
C MET A 184 -1.29 6.42 -2.51
N TRP A 185 -0.68 6.92 -3.57
CA TRP A 185 -0.09 8.26 -3.60
C TRP A 185 -1.05 9.25 -4.28
N TYR A 186 -1.50 10.29 -3.56
CA TYR A 186 -2.39 11.30 -4.10
C TYR A 186 -1.90 12.71 -3.77
N GLY A 187 -1.38 13.43 -4.75
CA GLY A 187 -0.71 14.71 -4.57
C GLY A 187 0.56 14.58 -3.72
N ASN A 188 0.58 15.24 -2.58
CA ASN A 188 1.64 15.11 -1.58
C ASN A 188 1.32 14.09 -0.47
N LEU A 189 0.15 13.46 -0.49
CA LEU A 189 -0.26 12.52 0.54
C LEU A 189 -0.07 11.07 0.09
N LEU A 190 0.48 10.26 0.97
CA LEU A 190 0.54 8.81 0.85
C LEU A 190 -0.45 8.19 1.84
N TYR A 191 -1.38 7.42 1.32
CA TYR A 191 -2.31 6.59 2.09
C TYR A 191 -1.74 5.18 2.21
N VAL A 192 -1.78 4.63 3.41
CA VAL A 192 -1.31 3.27 3.75
C VAL A 192 -2.43 2.57 4.50
N VAL A 193 -2.79 1.37 4.08
CA VAL A 193 -3.81 0.59 4.80
C VAL A 193 -3.29 0.11 6.15
N ASP A 194 -4.14 0.25 7.18
CA ASP A 194 -4.01 -0.42 8.48
C ASP A 194 -5.09 -1.51 8.54
N THR A 195 -4.70 -2.74 8.29
CA THR A 195 -5.57 -3.90 8.00
C THR A 195 -6.85 -3.96 8.86
N PHE A 196 -6.74 -3.61 10.14
CA PHE A 196 -7.83 -3.76 11.10
C PHE A 196 -8.43 -2.43 11.57
N LYS A 197 -7.83 -1.29 11.18
CA LYS A 197 -8.24 0.01 11.73
C LYS A 197 -8.69 1.03 10.69
N GLY A 198 -8.22 0.94 9.45
CA GLY A 198 -8.56 1.93 8.42
C GLY A 198 -7.35 2.41 7.63
N LEU A 199 -7.09 3.72 7.62
CA LEU A 199 -6.05 4.34 6.81
C LEU A 199 -5.10 5.17 7.66
N ARG A 200 -3.80 5.07 7.39
CA ARG A 200 -2.76 5.97 7.86
C ARG A 200 -2.31 6.86 6.72
N VAL A 201 -2.04 8.13 6.99
CA VAL A 201 -1.69 9.09 5.96
C VAL A 201 -0.39 9.80 6.31
N PHE A 202 0.46 9.98 5.31
CA PHE A 202 1.79 10.58 5.43
C PHE A 202 1.91 11.73 4.44
N ASP A 203 2.54 12.84 4.87
CA ASP A 203 2.83 13.97 3.98
C ASP A 203 4.25 13.86 3.44
N LEU A 204 4.37 13.60 2.14
CA LEU A 204 5.65 13.45 1.44
C LEU A 204 6.47 14.77 1.31
N ASN A 205 5.91 15.89 1.76
CA ASN A 205 6.64 17.15 1.93
C ASN A 205 7.34 17.23 3.29
N THR A 206 7.18 16.20 4.15
CA THR A 206 7.69 16.24 5.52
C THR A 206 8.32 14.91 5.91
N LEU A 207 9.60 14.77 5.61
CA LEU A 207 10.47 13.70 6.09
C LEU A 207 11.54 14.31 6.98
N PHE A 208 12.15 13.50 7.84
CA PHE A 208 13.27 13.93 8.67
C PHE A 208 14.51 13.08 8.41
N GLN A 209 15.65 13.77 8.33
CA GLN A 209 16.94 13.12 8.35
C GLN A 209 17.34 12.81 9.79
N VAL A 210 17.78 11.57 10.04
CA VAL A 210 18.21 11.07 11.34
C VAL A 210 19.60 10.43 11.28
N ALA A 211 20.20 10.17 12.42
CA ALA A 211 21.48 9.49 12.52
C ALA A 211 21.35 8.00 12.16
N THR A 212 22.43 7.40 11.64
CA THR A 212 22.42 6.04 11.10
C THR A 212 23.33 5.06 11.87
N ALA A 213 24.01 5.53 12.92
CA ALA A 213 24.97 4.71 13.65
C ALA A 213 24.35 3.54 14.41
N GLU A 214 23.09 3.71 14.88
CA GLU A 214 22.37 2.70 15.65
C GLU A 214 21.32 2.00 14.79
N THR A 215 21.39 0.67 14.74
CA THR A 215 20.47 -0.17 13.94
C THR A 215 19.37 -0.84 14.75
N GLU A 216 19.44 -0.73 16.10
CA GLU A 216 18.44 -1.32 17.02
C GLU A 216 17.66 -0.24 17.78
N VAL A 217 17.85 1.05 17.45
CA VAL A 217 17.20 2.19 18.09
C VAL A 217 16.28 2.89 17.11
N CYS A 218 15.07 3.24 17.58
CA CYS A 218 14.12 4.09 16.89
C CYS A 218 13.65 5.22 17.84
N GLY A 219 13.63 6.46 17.34
CA GLY A 219 13.28 7.64 18.11
C GLY A 219 14.47 8.33 18.79
N LEU A 220 14.16 9.12 19.80
CA LEU A 220 15.16 9.85 20.61
C LEU A 220 15.92 8.86 21.50
N HIS A 221 17.24 8.86 21.37
CA HIS A 221 18.13 8.04 22.19
C HIS A 221 18.74 8.81 23.35
N THR A 222 19.33 8.10 24.29
CA THR A 222 19.93 8.68 25.53
C THR A 222 21.14 9.60 25.27
N ASP A 223 21.75 9.50 24.09
CA ASP A 223 22.82 10.41 23.64
C ASP A 223 22.31 11.74 23.06
N GLY A 224 20.99 11.92 23.03
CA GLY A 224 20.33 13.10 22.45
C GLY A 224 20.15 13.03 20.93
N SER A 225 20.60 11.97 20.27
CA SER A 225 20.42 11.74 18.84
C SER A 225 19.12 11.01 18.53
N TYR A 226 18.65 11.14 17.29
CA TYR A 226 17.47 10.44 16.78
C TYR A 226 17.92 9.37 15.78
N TYR A 227 17.39 8.16 15.93
CA TYR A 227 17.71 7.03 15.08
C TYR A 227 16.43 6.40 14.49
N GLY A 228 16.56 5.70 13.39
CA GLY A 228 15.49 4.99 12.70
C GLY A 228 15.99 3.63 12.22
N TYR A 229 16.49 2.79 13.11
CA TYR A 229 17.04 1.46 12.78
C TYR A 229 18.10 1.47 11.68
N GLY A 230 18.94 2.51 11.62
CA GLY A 230 19.98 2.69 10.61
C GLY A 230 19.50 3.34 9.30
N TYR A 231 18.19 3.60 9.14
CA TYR A 231 17.68 4.39 8.00
C TYR A 231 18.08 5.86 8.16
N LYS A 232 18.49 6.50 7.07
CA LYS A 232 18.87 7.92 7.04
C LYS A 232 17.66 8.83 7.16
N TYR A 233 16.49 8.38 6.72
CA TYR A 233 15.25 9.15 6.71
C TYR A 233 14.12 8.41 7.39
N VAL A 234 13.27 9.17 8.07
CA VAL A 234 12.00 8.72 8.61
C VAL A 234 10.87 9.56 8.03
N LEU A 235 9.71 8.95 7.78
CA LEU A 235 8.51 9.61 7.30
C LEU A 235 7.45 9.59 8.41
N PRO A 236 7.15 10.74 9.04
CA PRO A 236 6.19 10.78 10.13
C PRO A 236 4.76 10.71 9.60
N GLN A 237 3.91 9.98 10.32
CA GLN A 237 2.47 9.97 10.08
C GLN A 237 1.90 11.37 10.29
N SER A 238 1.09 11.84 9.33
CA SER A 238 0.43 13.14 9.39
C SER A 238 -0.98 13.05 9.97
N HIS A 239 -1.72 12.00 9.65
CA HIS A 239 -3.06 11.75 10.20
C HIS A 239 -3.50 10.30 9.99
N ALA A 240 -4.69 9.95 10.49
CA ALA A 240 -5.30 8.65 10.35
C ALA A 240 -6.82 8.75 10.23
N TYR A 241 -7.41 7.78 9.53
CA TYR A 241 -8.84 7.55 9.47
C TYR A 241 -9.13 6.17 10.05
N ASP A 242 -9.83 6.12 11.17
CA ASP A 242 -10.20 4.86 11.82
C ASP A 242 -11.59 4.41 11.34
N ASN A 243 -11.74 3.12 11.06
CA ASN A 243 -13.02 2.53 10.72
C ASN A 243 -13.98 2.62 11.91
N THR A 244 -15.15 3.18 11.71
CA THR A 244 -16.19 3.34 12.74
C THR A 244 -17.53 2.72 12.35
N GLY A 245 -17.67 2.34 11.08
CA GLY A 245 -18.87 1.71 10.55
C GLY A 245 -18.81 0.18 10.59
N THR A 246 -19.41 -0.43 9.58
CA THR A 246 -19.34 -1.88 9.34
C THR A 246 -17.89 -2.33 9.21
N TYR A 247 -17.58 -3.52 9.69
CA TYR A 247 -16.25 -4.11 9.59
C TYR A 247 -15.77 -4.14 8.14
N LEU A 248 -14.53 -3.72 7.95
CA LEU A 248 -13.81 -3.80 6.68
C LEU A 248 -12.36 -4.16 6.96
N ARG A 249 -11.84 -5.17 6.27
CA ARG A 249 -10.44 -5.56 6.31
C ARG A 249 -9.68 -4.80 5.23
N TYR A 250 -8.95 -3.78 5.63
CA TYR A 250 -8.17 -2.94 4.72
C TYR A 250 -6.91 -3.67 4.26
N THR A 251 -6.97 -4.39 3.13
CA THR A 251 -5.82 -5.15 2.63
C THR A 251 -5.16 -4.55 1.42
N ALA A 252 -5.92 -3.95 0.51
CA ALA A 252 -5.40 -3.24 -0.64
C ALA A 252 -6.10 -1.89 -0.80
N ILE A 253 -5.44 -0.95 -1.46
CA ILE A 253 -5.97 0.39 -1.76
C ILE A 253 -5.48 0.86 -3.12
N GLY A 254 -6.35 1.46 -3.91
CA GLY A 254 -6.00 2.04 -5.19
C GLY A 254 -6.74 3.33 -5.50
N LEU A 255 -6.21 4.08 -6.46
CA LEU A 255 -6.76 5.34 -6.91
C LEU A 255 -7.67 5.13 -8.12
N ASP A 256 -8.78 5.88 -8.18
CA ASP A 256 -9.60 6.06 -9.37
C ASP A 256 -9.61 7.53 -9.80
N ARG A 257 -8.89 7.82 -10.89
CA ARG A 257 -8.90 9.15 -11.52
C ARG A 257 -9.90 9.26 -12.67
N ALA A 258 -10.71 8.23 -12.92
CA ALA A 258 -11.80 8.29 -13.89
C ALA A 258 -13.14 8.64 -13.24
N SER A 259 -13.24 8.53 -11.93
CA SER A 259 -14.40 9.03 -11.17
C SER A 259 -14.38 10.56 -11.06
N THR A 260 -15.53 11.16 -10.79
CA THR A 260 -15.66 12.59 -10.53
C THR A 260 -16.51 12.80 -9.28
N PRO A 261 -15.92 13.23 -8.16
CA PRO A 261 -14.49 13.51 -7.95
C PRO A 261 -13.60 12.25 -8.05
N ASP A 262 -12.26 12.43 -8.05
CA ASP A 262 -11.31 11.34 -7.85
C ASP A 262 -11.71 10.56 -6.59
N SER A 263 -11.43 9.25 -6.55
CA SER A 263 -11.78 8.44 -5.39
C SER A 263 -10.70 7.40 -5.07
N LEU A 264 -10.66 6.96 -3.83
CA LEU A 264 -9.92 5.77 -3.43
C LEU A 264 -10.86 4.58 -3.33
N VAL A 265 -10.32 3.40 -3.59
CA VAL A 265 -11.01 2.13 -3.40
C VAL A 265 -10.18 1.22 -2.50
N VAL A 266 -10.86 0.50 -1.63
CA VAL A 266 -10.27 -0.50 -0.73
C VAL A 266 -10.89 -1.85 -1.03
N SER A 267 -10.10 -2.92 -1.02
CA SER A 267 -10.61 -4.29 -1.11
C SER A 267 -10.19 -5.13 0.07
N GLU A 268 -10.96 -6.19 0.31
CA GLU A 268 -10.69 -7.17 1.35
C GLU A 268 -10.03 -8.42 0.78
N TYR A 269 -9.02 -8.92 1.48
CA TYR A 269 -8.49 -10.26 1.24
C TYR A 269 -9.44 -11.29 1.84
N SER A 270 -9.72 -12.35 1.10
CA SER A 270 -10.48 -13.50 1.57
C SER A 270 -9.80 -14.80 1.23
N TYR A 271 -10.01 -15.81 2.08
CA TYR A 271 -9.65 -17.19 1.81
C TYR A 271 -10.92 -18.06 1.94
N ALA A 272 -11.08 -19.04 1.05
CA ALA A 272 -12.27 -19.89 1.01
C ALA A 272 -13.60 -19.11 0.85
N GLY A 273 -13.56 -17.93 0.19
CA GLY A 273 -14.74 -17.13 -0.14
C GLY A 273 -15.30 -16.26 0.98
N VAL A 274 -14.57 -16.15 2.09
CA VAL A 274 -15.00 -15.41 3.27
C VAL A 274 -13.86 -14.55 3.83
N VAL A 275 -14.21 -13.43 4.43
CA VAL A 275 -13.32 -12.62 5.25
C VAL A 275 -13.55 -12.96 6.70
N ASP A 276 -12.49 -13.34 7.40
CA ASP A 276 -12.56 -13.63 8.83
C ASP A 276 -12.22 -12.38 9.64
N TYR A 277 -13.18 -11.92 10.44
CA TYR A 277 -13.04 -10.79 11.36
C TYR A 277 -12.88 -11.23 12.83
N SER A 278 -12.55 -12.50 13.07
CA SER A 278 -12.35 -13.04 14.42
C SER A 278 -11.10 -12.55 15.12
N ASP A 279 -10.18 -11.92 14.36
CA ASP A 279 -8.99 -11.30 14.93
C ASP A 279 -9.36 -10.19 15.91
N LYS A 280 -8.90 -10.34 17.15
CA LYS A 280 -9.20 -9.45 18.28
C LYS A 280 -8.67 -8.01 18.11
N SER A 281 -7.87 -7.75 17.07
CA SER A 281 -7.36 -6.42 16.74
C SER A 281 -8.38 -5.52 16.05
N PHE A 282 -9.52 -6.07 15.58
CA PHE A 282 -10.63 -5.27 15.09
C PHE A 282 -11.26 -4.44 16.21
N ILE A 283 -11.64 -3.21 15.90
CA ILE A 283 -12.45 -2.37 16.77
C ILE A 283 -13.87 -2.93 16.73
N GLY A 284 -14.25 -3.72 17.75
CA GLY A 284 -15.59 -4.33 17.87
C GLY A 284 -15.53 -5.79 18.32
N ASN A 285 -16.59 -6.23 18.97
CA ASN A 285 -16.70 -7.61 19.46
C ASN A 285 -17.43 -8.50 18.46
N GLY A 286 -16.81 -9.59 18.03
CA GLY A 286 -17.52 -10.69 17.40
C GLY A 286 -16.77 -11.34 16.24
N THR A 287 -16.95 -12.65 16.16
CA THR A 287 -16.60 -13.46 14.99
C THR A 287 -17.62 -13.16 13.90
N LYS A 288 -17.24 -12.43 12.87
CA LYS A 288 -18.10 -12.20 11.73
C LYS A 288 -17.39 -12.66 10.47
N ILE A 289 -18.00 -13.60 9.76
CA ILE A 289 -17.54 -14.12 8.49
C ILE A 289 -18.45 -13.51 7.43
N GLU A 290 -17.90 -12.77 6.49
CA GLU A 290 -18.68 -12.09 5.45
C GLU A 290 -18.04 -12.27 4.07
N THR A 291 -18.85 -12.05 3.02
CA THR A 291 -18.37 -11.96 1.64
C THR A 291 -17.44 -10.76 1.49
N PRO A 292 -16.29 -10.91 0.79
CA PRO A 292 -15.35 -9.81 0.56
C PRO A 292 -16.03 -8.61 -0.10
N LYS A 293 -15.51 -7.44 0.22
CA LYS A 293 -16.05 -6.16 -0.25
C LYS A 293 -15.00 -5.36 -1.00
N VAL A 294 -15.49 -4.54 -1.93
CA VAL A 294 -14.78 -3.40 -2.49
C VAL A 294 -15.57 -2.15 -2.13
N VAL A 295 -14.91 -1.20 -1.49
CA VAL A 295 -15.55 0.01 -0.93
C VAL A 295 -14.80 1.24 -1.41
N ARG A 296 -15.54 2.29 -1.77
CA ARG A 296 -15.04 3.53 -2.36
C ARG A 296 -15.34 4.74 -1.49
N TRP A 297 -14.39 5.66 -1.39
CA TRP A 297 -14.53 7.00 -0.81
C TRP A 297 -14.07 8.06 -1.79
N ASP A 298 -14.83 9.15 -1.87
CA ASP A 298 -14.46 10.32 -2.68
C ASP A 298 -13.29 11.09 -2.05
N LEU A 299 -12.43 11.62 -2.90
CA LEU A 299 -11.29 12.44 -2.54
C LEU A 299 -11.55 13.92 -2.88
N ASP A 300 -11.03 14.82 -2.06
CA ASP A 300 -10.99 16.23 -2.36
C ASP A 300 -9.76 16.56 -3.21
N TYR A 301 -9.99 17.20 -4.34
CA TYR A 301 -8.93 17.53 -5.29
C TYR A 301 -7.98 18.62 -4.75
N THR A 302 -8.43 19.47 -3.83
CA THR A 302 -7.67 20.63 -3.33
C THR A 302 -6.71 20.22 -2.23
N ASP A 303 -7.22 19.59 -1.18
CA ASP A 303 -6.42 19.22 0.00
C ASP A 303 -5.93 17.77 0.00
N ARG A 304 -6.35 16.99 -1.02
CA ARG A 304 -5.96 15.59 -1.23
C ARG A 304 -6.45 14.62 -0.17
N LYS A 305 -7.40 15.04 0.64
CA LYS A 305 -8.01 14.26 1.72
C LYS A 305 -9.31 13.60 1.30
N LEU A 306 -9.90 12.81 2.19
CA LEU A 306 -11.25 12.31 2.01
C LEU A 306 -12.25 13.48 1.98
N ARG A 307 -13.07 13.55 0.94
CA ARG A 307 -14.14 14.53 0.81
C ARG A 307 -15.28 14.28 1.79
N SER A 308 -15.53 13.00 2.07
CA SER A 308 -16.51 12.52 3.04
C SER A 308 -15.92 11.35 3.82
N LEU A 309 -16.26 11.25 5.08
CA LEU A 309 -15.92 10.10 5.91
C LEU A 309 -16.84 8.91 5.70
N THR A 310 -17.92 9.09 4.94
CA THR A 310 -18.83 8.01 4.55
C THR A 310 -18.52 7.58 3.13
N SER A 311 -18.49 6.29 2.88
CA SER A 311 -18.23 5.74 1.55
C SER A 311 -19.34 6.06 0.56
N THR A 312 -19.01 6.11 -0.73
CA THR A 312 -19.94 6.44 -1.82
C THR A 312 -20.37 5.23 -2.65
N GLU A 313 -19.61 4.13 -2.56
CA GLU A 313 -19.93 2.86 -3.20
C GLU A 313 -19.44 1.71 -2.34
N ALA A 314 -20.22 0.64 -2.27
CA ALA A 314 -19.79 -0.61 -1.67
C ALA A 314 -20.43 -1.79 -2.42
N VAL A 315 -19.61 -2.76 -2.78
CA VAL A 315 -20.03 -3.98 -3.49
C VAL A 315 -19.43 -5.21 -2.83
N THR A 316 -20.16 -6.29 -2.77
CA THR A 316 -19.63 -7.61 -2.43
C THR A 316 -19.11 -8.29 -3.68
N ILE A 317 -18.09 -9.14 -3.54
CA ILE A 317 -17.49 -9.87 -4.65
C ILE A 317 -17.10 -11.27 -4.20
N SER A 318 -17.37 -12.29 -5.02
CA SER A 318 -17.01 -13.68 -4.72
C SER A 318 -15.53 -14.01 -5.00
N GLN A 319 -14.77 -13.08 -5.63
CA GLN A 319 -13.35 -13.28 -5.91
C GLN A 319 -12.55 -13.40 -4.61
N GLN A 320 -11.74 -14.45 -4.53
CA GLN A 320 -10.86 -14.72 -3.40
C GLN A 320 -9.43 -14.27 -3.68
N LYS A 321 -8.62 -14.18 -2.61
CA LYS A 321 -7.17 -13.92 -2.64
C LYS A 321 -6.80 -12.62 -3.36
N ILE A 322 -7.61 -11.58 -3.18
CA ILE A 322 -7.35 -10.26 -3.74
C ILE A 322 -6.23 -9.61 -2.92
N GLN A 323 -5.12 -9.29 -3.58
CA GLN A 323 -3.97 -8.61 -2.99
C GLN A 323 -3.85 -7.16 -3.44
N GLY A 324 -4.51 -6.77 -4.53
CA GLY A 324 -4.47 -5.41 -5.05
C GLY A 324 -5.78 -5.02 -5.72
N VAL A 325 -6.10 -3.73 -5.68
CA VAL A 325 -7.27 -3.15 -6.34
C VAL A 325 -6.98 -1.76 -6.90
N VAL A 326 -7.38 -1.51 -8.13
CA VAL A 326 -7.48 -0.15 -8.71
C VAL A 326 -8.78 -0.05 -9.52
N SER A 327 -9.28 1.17 -9.71
CA SER A 327 -10.54 1.38 -10.42
C SER A 327 -10.44 2.44 -11.52
N ARG A 328 -11.34 2.31 -12.49
CA ARG A 328 -11.59 3.28 -13.55
C ARG A 328 -13.10 3.43 -13.72
N GLY A 329 -13.70 4.33 -12.95
CA GLY A 329 -15.15 4.43 -12.82
C GLY A 329 -15.72 3.14 -12.25
N SER A 330 -16.70 2.55 -12.94
CA SER A 330 -17.33 1.29 -12.51
C SER A 330 -16.50 0.02 -12.81
N LYS A 331 -15.40 0.13 -13.56
CA LYS A 331 -14.50 -1.00 -13.84
C LYS A 331 -13.40 -1.08 -12.78
N HIS A 332 -13.27 -2.24 -12.16
CA HIS A 332 -12.25 -2.54 -11.17
C HIS A 332 -11.26 -3.56 -11.73
N TYR A 333 -9.99 -3.39 -11.39
CA TYR A 333 -8.91 -4.33 -11.66
C TYR A 333 -8.45 -4.93 -10.33
N LEU A 334 -8.23 -6.23 -10.32
CA LEU A 334 -7.85 -6.99 -9.15
C LEU A 334 -6.56 -7.76 -9.42
N SER A 335 -5.59 -7.65 -8.51
CA SER A 335 -4.48 -8.58 -8.42
C SER A 335 -4.92 -9.77 -7.57
N VAL A 336 -4.90 -10.96 -8.14
CA VAL A 336 -5.30 -12.20 -7.46
C VAL A 336 -4.08 -13.10 -7.38
N SER A 337 -3.57 -13.32 -6.18
CA SER A 337 -2.41 -14.18 -5.93
C SER A 337 -2.84 -15.64 -5.75
N ASP A 338 -2.05 -16.57 -6.25
CA ASP A 338 -2.29 -18.00 -6.08
C ASP A 338 -1.19 -18.69 -5.26
N GLY A 339 -0.48 -17.91 -4.44
CA GLY A 339 0.54 -18.35 -3.51
C GLY A 339 1.92 -18.50 -4.13
N GLU A 340 2.79 -19.24 -3.44
CA GLU A 340 4.24 -19.30 -3.74
C GLU A 340 4.61 -20.09 -4.99
N THR A 341 3.72 -20.94 -5.50
CA THR A 341 4.04 -21.90 -6.56
C THR A 341 3.29 -21.67 -7.86
N ALA A 342 2.27 -20.83 -7.83
CA ALA A 342 1.44 -20.56 -8.99
C ALA A 342 1.45 -19.06 -9.33
N LYS A 343 1.38 -18.77 -10.61
CA LYS A 343 1.27 -17.40 -11.11
C LYS A 343 -0.05 -16.77 -10.67
N GLY A 344 -0.02 -15.47 -10.39
CA GLY A 344 -1.22 -14.71 -10.14
C GLY A 344 -1.99 -14.37 -11.41
N THR A 345 -3.08 -13.67 -11.27
CA THR A 345 -3.94 -13.24 -12.39
C THR A 345 -4.41 -11.81 -12.17
N LEU A 346 -4.22 -10.96 -13.18
CA LEU A 346 -4.95 -9.70 -13.28
C LEU A 346 -6.37 -10.00 -13.73
N ARG A 347 -7.36 -9.57 -12.93
CA ARG A 347 -8.77 -9.76 -13.24
C ARG A 347 -9.51 -8.43 -13.26
N THR A 348 -10.65 -8.39 -13.92
CA THR A 348 -11.55 -7.24 -13.90
C THR A 348 -12.96 -7.66 -13.53
N PHE A 349 -13.70 -6.72 -12.94
CA PHE A 349 -15.16 -6.79 -12.82
C PHE A 349 -15.75 -5.38 -12.93
N THR A 350 -17.04 -5.31 -13.12
CA THR A 350 -17.79 -4.04 -13.15
C THR A 350 -18.72 -3.99 -11.95
N SER A 351 -18.83 -2.84 -11.31
CA SER A 351 -19.78 -2.63 -10.20
C SER A 351 -21.19 -3.14 -10.56
N GLY A 352 -21.77 -3.91 -9.65
CA GLY A 352 -23.07 -4.58 -9.87
C GLY A 352 -22.99 -5.93 -10.59
N SER A 353 -21.78 -6.40 -10.97
CA SER A 353 -21.54 -7.73 -11.52
C SER A 353 -20.68 -8.55 -10.57
N ASP A 354 -21.04 -9.82 -10.33
CA ASP A 354 -20.23 -10.77 -9.56
C ASP A 354 -19.19 -11.52 -10.42
N THR A 355 -19.29 -11.37 -11.74
CA THR A 355 -18.42 -12.10 -12.66
C THR A 355 -17.11 -11.35 -12.85
N THR A 356 -16.02 -11.96 -12.42
CA THR A 356 -14.67 -11.48 -12.74
C THR A 356 -14.16 -12.12 -14.03
N THR A 357 -13.46 -11.33 -14.84
CA THR A 357 -12.85 -11.79 -16.09
C THR A 357 -11.33 -11.71 -15.97
N ALA A 358 -10.63 -12.78 -16.31
CA ALA A 358 -9.16 -12.78 -16.37
C ALA A 358 -8.70 -11.90 -17.55
N VAL A 359 -7.69 -11.08 -17.29
CA VAL A 359 -7.05 -10.20 -18.28
C VAL A 359 -5.72 -10.82 -18.73
N CYS A 360 -4.79 -11.01 -17.79
CA CYS A 360 -3.50 -11.66 -18.07
C CYS A 360 -2.94 -12.31 -16.81
N ASP A 361 -1.90 -13.13 -17.01
CA ASP A 361 -1.14 -13.70 -15.90
C ASP A 361 -0.26 -12.61 -15.25
N LEU A 362 -0.22 -12.60 -13.93
CA LEU A 362 0.75 -11.88 -13.12
C LEU A 362 1.85 -12.81 -12.61
N ALA A 363 2.95 -12.26 -12.15
CA ALA A 363 4.03 -13.04 -11.56
C ALA A 363 3.58 -13.71 -10.25
N ILE A 364 4.31 -14.77 -9.85
CA ILE A 364 4.09 -15.47 -8.59
C ILE A 364 4.30 -14.49 -7.43
N GLY A 365 3.40 -14.51 -6.43
CA GLY A 365 3.45 -13.59 -5.29
C GLY A 365 3.04 -12.16 -5.63
N CYS A 366 2.16 -11.97 -6.61
CA CYS A 366 1.66 -10.64 -6.99
C CYS A 366 0.86 -10.01 -5.86
N GLU A 367 1.11 -8.71 -5.64
CA GLU A 367 0.54 -7.90 -4.57
C GLU A 367 -0.28 -6.73 -5.13
N ASP A 368 -0.20 -5.57 -4.52
CA ASP A 368 -0.96 -4.36 -4.80
C ASP A 368 -0.81 -3.83 -6.24
N LEU A 369 -1.67 -2.92 -6.63
CA LEU A 369 -1.76 -2.37 -7.99
C LEU A 369 -1.69 -0.84 -8.02
N SER A 370 -1.04 -0.30 -9.05
CA SER A 370 -1.10 1.11 -9.43
C SER A 370 -1.41 1.23 -10.92
N TYR A 371 -2.47 1.97 -11.27
CA TYR A 371 -2.90 2.15 -12.65
C TYR A 371 -2.23 3.37 -13.28
N HIS A 372 -1.64 3.18 -14.44
CA HIS A 372 -0.99 4.23 -15.20
C HIS A 372 -1.68 4.40 -16.57
N SER A 373 -2.38 5.50 -16.74
CA SER A 373 -3.05 5.82 -18.01
C SER A 373 -2.05 6.14 -19.12
N SER A 374 -2.29 5.66 -20.33
CA SER A 374 -1.53 6.05 -21.53
C SER A 374 -1.49 7.56 -21.78
N GLY A 375 -2.48 8.30 -21.25
CA GLY A 375 -2.51 9.76 -21.30
C GLY A 375 -1.59 10.47 -20.31
N ALA A 376 -0.96 9.75 -19.37
CA ALA A 376 0.04 10.32 -18.47
C ALA A 376 1.37 10.53 -19.22
N SER A 377 1.48 11.66 -19.87
CA SER A 377 2.46 11.99 -20.92
C SER A 377 3.94 11.85 -20.52
N GLY A 378 4.22 11.84 -19.20
CA GLY A 378 5.60 11.77 -18.71
C GLY A 378 6.28 10.41 -18.87
N TRP A 379 5.54 9.30 -19.00
CA TRP A 379 6.10 7.95 -18.98
C TRP A 379 6.23 7.31 -20.37
N ALA A 380 5.67 7.91 -21.41
CA ALA A 380 5.75 7.46 -22.80
C ALA A 380 5.22 6.02 -23.04
N PHE A 381 4.28 5.55 -22.23
CA PHE A 381 3.55 4.33 -22.54
C PHE A 381 2.53 4.60 -23.65
N SER A 382 2.56 3.78 -24.69
CA SER A 382 1.59 3.84 -25.81
C SER A 382 0.19 3.43 -25.35
N GLU A 383 0.11 2.57 -24.35
CA GLU A 383 -1.12 2.02 -23.77
C GLU A 383 -1.12 2.15 -22.26
N SER A 384 -2.29 1.99 -21.67
CA SER A 384 -2.39 1.99 -20.21
C SER A 384 -1.77 0.74 -19.62
N VAL A 385 -1.05 0.90 -18.52
CA VAL A 385 -0.39 -0.20 -17.83
C VAL A 385 -0.82 -0.28 -16.37
N ILE A 386 -0.64 -1.42 -15.77
CA ILE A 386 -0.82 -1.66 -14.35
C ILE A 386 0.51 -2.13 -13.77
N TRP A 387 0.99 -1.39 -12.76
CA TRP A 387 2.14 -1.76 -11.97
C TRP A 387 1.75 -2.74 -10.88
N ASN A 388 2.65 -3.69 -10.60
CA ASN A 388 2.51 -4.70 -9.56
C ASN A 388 3.87 -4.95 -8.89
N ALA A 389 3.86 -5.43 -7.66
CA ALA A 389 5.03 -5.90 -6.94
C ALA A 389 4.85 -7.38 -6.57
N THR A 390 5.96 -8.09 -6.32
CA THR A 390 5.94 -9.47 -5.82
C THR A 390 6.66 -9.59 -4.49
N GLU A 391 6.19 -10.49 -3.61
CA GLU A 391 6.61 -10.54 -2.20
C GLU A 391 7.74 -11.55 -1.90
N TYR A 392 7.81 -12.70 -2.60
CA TYR A 392 8.67 -13.81 -2.18
C TYR A 392 10.15 -13.58 -2.42
N ASP A 393 10.97 -13.87 -1.42
CA ASP A 393 12.44 -13.72 -1.48
C ASP A 393 13.06 -14.50 -2.64
N GLY A 394 14.12 -13.91 -3.21
CA GLY A 394 14.75 -14.43 -4.43
C GLY A 394 14.00 -14.16 -5.73
N THR A 395 12.69 -13.81 -5.66
CA THR A 395 11.83 -13.55 -6.83
C THR A 395 11.02 -12.26 -6.71
N ARG A 396 11.59 -11.26 -6.07
CA ARG A 396 10.96 -9.94 -5.83
C ARG A 396 11.16 -9.01 -7.01
N TYR A 397 10.06 -8.67 -7.63
CA TYR A 397 10.01 -7.81 -8.82
C TYR A 397 9.05 -6.65 -8.62
N VAL A 398 9.33 -5.55 -9.31
CA VAL A 398 8.38 -4.46 -9.56
C VAL A 398 8.26 -4.33 -11.06
N TYR A 399 7.06 -4.46 -11.60
CA TYR A 399 6.87 -4.54 -13.04
C TYR A 399 5.50 -3.99 -13.45
N ALA A 400 5.39 -3.64 -14.72
CA ALA A 400 4.16 -3.19 -15.35
C ALA A 400 3.73 -4.17 -16.45
N VAL A 401 2.41 -4.39 -16.52
CA VAL A 401 1.75 -5.14 -17.60
C VAL A 401 0.72 -4.26 -18.31
N HIS A 402 0.39 -4.57 -19.56
CA HIS A 402 -0.73 -3.91 -20.23
C HIS A 402 -2.05 -4.11 -19.48
N ALA A 403 -2.81 -3.03 -19.30
CA ALA A 403 -4.07 -3.07 -18.56
C ALA A 403 -5.19 -3.84 -19.29
N ASP A 404 -5.06 -4.08 -20.58
CA ASP A 404 -5.97 -4.89 -21.41
C ASP A 404 -5.47 -6.32 -21.65
N GLY A 405 -4.27 -6.65 -21.21
CA GLY A 405 -3.67 -7.99 -21.34
C GLY A 405 -3.03 -8.29 -22.70
N SER A 406 -2.88 -7.31 -23.57
CA SER A 406 -2.28 -7.47 -24.89
C SER A 406 -0.75 -7.68 -24.89
#